data_3cc53217a145c0cfb4b4c025c05d0278
#
_entry.id   3cc53217a145c0cfb4b4c025c05d0278
#
_cell.length_a   1.000
_cell.length_b   1.000
_cell.length_c   1.000
_cell.angle_alpha   90.00
_cell.angle_beta   90.00
_cell.angle_gamma   90.00
#
_symmetry.space_group_name_H-M   'P 1'
#
loop_
_entity.id
_entity.type
_entity.pdbx_description
1 polymer ?
#
loop_
_entity_poly.entity_id
_entity_poly.type
_entity_poly.pdbx_seq_one_letter_code
_entity_poly.pdbx_strand_id
1 'polypeptide(L)'
;MTEPWWRPDRLAERRAKLAVRGRVLQAVRDFFAEAGFVEVDTPALQLSPGLEPHLKAFATVLHDPNDGAARPLYLHTSPEFAMKKLLAGGLPRIWQLAHVFRDGERSATHHPEFSMLEWYRAGAGYRELMTDCEALLRRAQAAAGAAALTWNGQSADAHRPWQRLTVAEAFERHAGIDLLATAPDPARPDAALLAAAAAKAGIAPHPGDDWETLFFRIFLERIEPHLGIGALTILYDYPLALAALSRPKRDDPRLCERFELYVCGLELANAFGELTDPAEQRRRFLADQAKKQALYAETYPIDEDFLAALAHGLPDCAGIALGFDRLVMLATGARHIEEVLWAPVVDN
;
A
#
# COMPACT_ATOMS: atom_id res chain seq x y z
N MET A 1 -31.84 3.18 12.11
CA MET A 1 -30.88 4.29 12.03
C MET A 1 -29.84 4.05 13.11
N THR A 2 -28.58 3.94 12.74
CA THR A 2 -27.47 3.84 13.69
C THR A 2 -27.36 5.15 14.47
N GLU A 3 -27.14 5.08 15.79
CA GLU A 3 -26.98 6.30 16.61
C GLU A 3 -25.75 7.10 16.14
N PRO A 4 -25.84 8.45 16.13
CA PRO A 4 -24.76 9.29 15.65
C PRO A 4 -23.45 9.07 16.44
N TRP A 5 -22.32 8.98 15.73
CA TRP A 5 -20.99 8.69 16.30
C TRP A 5 -20.52 9.74 17.33
N TRP A 6 -20.99 10.99 17.25
CA TRP A 6 -20.60 12.11 18.10
C TRP A 6 -21.34 12.14 19.45
N ARG A 7 -22.29 11.27 19.69
CA ARG A 7 -22.95 11.19 21.00
C ARG A 7 -21.92 10.89 22.09
N PRO A 8 -22.05 11.50 23.30
CA PRO A 8 -21.05 11.35 24.37
C PRO A 8 -20.80 9.91 24.77
N ASP A 9 -21.83 9.07 24.80
CA ASP A 9 -21.74 7.63 25.09
C ASP A 9 -20.94 6.89 24.01
N ARG A 10 -21.23 7.11 22.72
CA ARG A 10 -20.52 6.52 21.60
C ARG A 10 -19.08 6.99 21.48
N LEU A 11 -18.83 8.26 21.73
CA LEU A 11 -17.45 8.78 21.75
C LEU A 11 -16.68 8.22 22.95
N ALA A 12 -17.33 8.05 24.12
CA ALA A 12 -16.69 7.46 25.28
C ALA A 12 -16.19 6.03 25.03
N GLU A 13 -16.94 5.20 24.27
CA GLU A 13 -16.52 3.84 23.89
C GLU A 13 -15.20 3.82 23.09
N ARG A 14 -14.94 4.84 22.27
CA ARG A 14 -13.75 4.94 21.42
C ARG A 14 -12.59 5.70 22.07
N ARG A 15 -12.86 6.45 23.16
CA ARG A 15 -11.90 7.38 23.78
C ARG A 15 -10.55 6.74 24.11
N ALA A 16 -10.57 5.52 24.61
CA ALA A 16 -9.35 4.78 24.95
C ALA A 16 -8.50 4.49 23.70
N LYS A 17 -9.13 4.04 22.59
CA LYS A 17 -8.46 3.75 21.32
C LYS A 17 -7.92 5.02 20.67
N LEU A 18 -8.67 6.12 20.73
CA LEU A 18 -8.23 7.43 20.23
C LEU A 18 -7.03 7.98 21.01
N ALA A 19 -6.99 7.74 22.32
CA ALA A 19 -5.80 8.07 23.12
C ALA A 19 -4.57 7.23 22.73
N VAL A 20 -4.75 5.95 22.42
CA VAL A 20 -3.68 5.09 21.87
C VAL A 20 -3.23 5.63 20.51
N ARG A 21 -4.16 5.99 19.60
CA ARG A 21 -3.84 6.61 18.32
C ARG A 21 -2.89 7.80 18.47
N GLY A 22 -3.16 8.68 19.44
CA GLY A 22 -2.29 9.84 19.72
C GLY A 22 -0.88 9.43 20.15
N ARG A 23 -0.75 8.43 21.04
CA ARG A 23 0.56 7.93 21.48
C ARG A 23 1.34 7.22 20.35
N VAL A 24 0.67 6.42 19.55
CA VAL A 24 1.28 5.76 18.36
C VAL A 24 1.76 6.81 17.37
N LEU A 25 0.97 7.86 17.10
CA LEU A 25 1.39 8.95 16.20
C LEU A 25 2.62 9.69 16.73
N GLN A 26 2.66 9.95 18.06
CA GLN A 26 3.85 10.58 18.64
C GLN A 26 5.09 9.70 18.50
N ALA A 27 4.97 8.39 18.72
CA ALA A 27 6.08 7.45 18.54
C ALA A 27 6.55 7.35 17.08
N VAL A 28 5.65 7.50 16.09
CA VAL A 28 5.99 7.61 14.67
C VAL A 28 6.81 8.88 14.41
N ARG A 29 6.39 10.03 14.93
CA ARG A 29 7.13 11.30 14.79
C ARG A 29 8.52 11.21 15.41
N ASP A 30 8.61 10.68 16.60
CA ASP A 30 9.89 10.52 17.32
C ASP A 30 10.83 9.59 16.51
N PHE A 31 10.32 8.48 15.97
CA PHE A 31 11.09 7.57 15.13
C PHE A 31 11.69 8.27 13.90
N PHE A 32 10.88 9.00 13.15
CA PHE A 32 11.36 9.67 11.94
C PHE A 32 12.28 10.85 12.25
N ALA A 33 12.02 11.60 13.30
CA ALA A 33 12.90 12.68 13.75
C ALA A 33 14.29 12.16 14.14
N GLU A 34 14.37 11.09 14.95
CA GLU A 34 15.62 10.44 15.34
C GLU A 34 16.37 9.84 14.13
N ALA A 35 15.64 9.34 13.11
CA ALA A 35 16.23 8.79 11.90
C ALA A 35 16.62 9.87 10.86
N GLY A 36 16.42 11.16 11.17
CA GLY A 36 16.79 12.29 10.33
C GLY A 36 15.90 12.47 9.10
N PHE A 37 14.63 12.12 9.18
CA PHE A 37 13.65 12.41 8.14
C PHE A 37 13.02 13.79 8.35
N VAL A 38 12.60 14.39 7.25
CA VAL A 38 11.79 15.60 7.22
C VAL A 38 10.32 15.22 7.13
N GLU A 39 9.46 15.69 8.06
CA GLU A 39 8.01 15.62 7.91
C GLU A 39 7.60 16.61 6.82
N VAL A 40 6.91 16.11 5.78
CA VAL A 40 6.43 16.93 4.67
C VAL A 40 4.91 16.92 4.63
N ASP A 41 4.32 17.89 3.94
CA ASP A 41 2.88 18.01 3.73
C ASP A 41 2.63 18.37 2.26
N THR A 42 2.01 17.43 1.53
CA THR A 42 1.73 17.59 0.10
C THR A 42 0.23 17.78 -0.15
N PRO A 43 -0.17 18.52 -1.21
CA PRO A 43 -1.58 18.77 -1.47
C PRO A 43 -2.36 17.48 -1.73
N ALA A 44 -3.54 17.34 -1.15
CA ALA A 44 -4.47 16.26 -1.45
C ALA A 44 -5.11 16.40 -2.84
N LEU A 45 -5.24 17.64 -3.36
CA LEU A 45 -5.73 17.92 -4.70
C LEU A 45 -4.63 17.72 -5.73
N GLN A 46 -4.82 16.80 -6.67
CA GLN A 46 -3.85 16.42 -7.69
C GLN A 46 -4.48 16.40 -9.08
N LEU A 47 -3.65 16.61 -10.12
CA LEU A 47 -4.05 16.41 -11.52
C LEU A 47 -4.25 14.92 -11.83
N SER A 48 -3.42 14.07 -11.26
CA SER A 48 -3.51 12.61 -11.35
C SER A 48 -3.59 12.03 -9.95
N PRO A 49 -4.60 11.21 -9.62
CA PRO A 49 -4.76 10.66 -8.27
C PRO A 49 -3.86 9.44 -7.99
N GLY A 50 -3.20 8.92 -9.02
CA GLY A 50 -2.60 7.60 -9.16
C GLY A 50 -3.21 6.89 -10.36
N LEU A 51 -2.52 5.88 -10.88
CA LEU A 51 -2.96 5.18 -12.11
C LEU A 51 -3.25 3.69 -11.89
N GLU A 52 -3.19 3.22 -10.64
CA GLU A 52 -3.52 1.83 -10.30
C GLU A 52 -4.92 1.49 -10.82
N PRO A 53 -5.05 0.44 -11.66
CA PRO A 53 -6.32 0.16 -12.37
C PRO A 53 -7.51 -0.05 -11.43
N HIS A 54 -7.28 -0.66 -10.27
CA HIS A 54 -8.35 -1.05 -9.34
C HIS A 54 -8.68 0.01 -8.28
N LEU A 55 -7.90 1.09 -8.16
CA LEU A 55 -8.20 2.18 -7.23
C LEU A 55 -9.08 3.22 -7.91
N LYS A 56 -10.13 3.65 -7.21
CA LYS A 56 -11.03 4.69 -7.68
C LYS A 56 -10.87 5.95 -6.83
N ALA A 57 -10.68 7.09 -7.50
CA ALA A 57 -10.49 8.39 -6.86
C ALA A 57 -11.77 9.23 -6.87
N PHE A 58 -11.90 10.14 -5.90
CA PHE A 58 -12.91 11.18 -5.91
C PHE A 58 -12.51 12.31 -6.86
N ALA A 59 -13.35 12.60 -7.84
CA ALA A 59 -13.16 13.72 -8.77
C ALA A 59 -13.75 15.02 -8.20
N THR A 60 -13.09 16.13 -8.48
CA THR A 60 -13.56 17.48 -8.15
C THR A 60 -13.19 18.48 -9.23
N VAL A 61 -13.58 19.75 -9.07
CA VAL A 61 -13.30 20.82 -10.04
C VAL A 61 -12.74 22.03 -9.31
N LEU A 62 -11.61 22.53 -9.79
CA LEU A 62 -11.08 23.84 -9.40
C LEU A 62 -11.59 24.89 -10.37
N HIS A 63 -12.25 25.92 -9.85
CA HIS A 63 -12.66 27.08 -10.63
C HIS A 63 -11.65 28.21 -10.49
N ASP A 64 -11.12 28.71 -11.61
CA ASP A 64 -10.24 29.87 -11.60
C ASP A 64 -11.07 31.14 -11.39
N PRO A 65 -10.77 31.95 -10.36
CA PRO A 65 -11.56 33.16 -10.06
C PRO A 65 -11.37 34.28 -11.08
N ASN A 66 -10.32 34.22 -11.93
CA ASN A 66 -10.00 35.30 -12.87
C ASN A 66 -10.71 35.12 -14.23
N ASP A 67 -10.73 33.89 -14.76
CA ASP A 67 -11.29 33.60 -16.08
C ASP A 67 -12.49 32.64 -16.04
N GLY A 68 -12.85 32.14 -14.86
CA GLY A 68 -13.93 31.16 -14.66
C GLY A 68 -13.62 29.78 -15.24
N ALA A 69 -12.39 29.50 -15.66
CA ALA A 69 -12.01 28.22 -16.20
C ALA A 69 -12.18 27.10 -15.16
N ALA A 70 -12.81 26.00 -15.57
CA ALA A 70 -12.99 24.81 -14.75
C ALA A 70 -11.89 23.80 -15.07
N ARG A 71 -11.12 23.39 -14.04
CA ARG A 71 -10.03 22.42 -14.17
C ARG A 71 -10.39 21.18 -13.36
N PRO A 72 -10.46 19.98 -13.97
CA PRO A 72 -10.67 18.74 -13.24
C PRO A 72 -9.48 18.45 -12.35
N LEU A 73 -9.73 18.10 -11.12
CA LEU A 73 -8.77 17.62 -10.14
C LEU A 73 -9.33 16.38 -9.45
N TYR A 74 -8.46 15.70 -8.72
CA TYR A 74 -8.82 14.52 -7.95
C TYR A 74 -8.28 14.64 -6.52
N LEU A 75 -8.96 14.02 -5.57
CA LEU A 75 -8.37 13.74 -4.27
C LEU A 75 -7.44 12.54 -4.42
N HIS A 76 -6.21 12.65 -3.97
CA HIS A 76 -5.18 11.63 -4.17
C HIS A 76 -5.50 10.32 -3.43
N THR A 77 -5.19 9.18 -4.05
CA THR A 77 -5.28 7.86 -3.42
C THR A 77 -4.02 7.51 -2.62
N SER A 78 -2.93 8.28 -2.81
CA SER A 78 -1.64 8.26 -2.13
C SER A 78 -0.92 9.57 -2.40
N PRO A 79 -0.07 10.10 -1.51
CA PRO A 79 0.78 11.26 -1.75
C PRO A 79 2.03 10.95 -2.61
N GLU A 80 2.22 9.73 -3.09
CA GLU A 80 3.43 9.18 -3.71
C GLU A 80 4.03 10.08 -4.78
N PHE A 81 3.23 10.53 -5.79
CA PHE A 81 3.77 11.33 -6.89
C PHE A 81 4.31 12.69 -6.42
N ALA A 82 3.60 13.33 -5.49
CA ALA A 82 4.04 14.59 -4.92
C ALA A 82 5.30 14.42 -4.05
N MET A 83 5.36 13.37 -3.24
CA MET A 83 6.53 13.06 -2.40
C MET A 83 7.76 12.71 -3.26
N LYS A 84 7.61 11.93 -4.33
CA LYS A 84 8.70 11.62 -5.26
C LYS A 84 9.25 12.88 -5.98
N LYS A 85 8.41 13.88 -6.27
CA LYS A 85 8.87 15.18 -6.78
C LYS A 85 9.73 15.91 -5.75
N LEU A 86 9.45 15.81 -4.45
CA LEU A 86 10.29 16.37 -3.40
C LEU A 86 11.66 15.67 -3.31
N LEU A 87 11.72 14.36 -3.54
CA LEU A 87 12.99 13.62 -3.65
C LEU A 87 13.80 14.10 -4.86
N ALA A 88 13.17 14.27 -6.03
CA ALA A 88 13.82 14.83 -7.22
C ALA A 88 14.28 16.28 -6.97
N GLY A 89 13.58 17.03 -6.12
CA GLY A 89 13.95 18.36 -5.64
C GLY A 89 15.08 18.37 -4.60
N GLY A 90 15.63 17.21 -4.22
CA GLY A 90 16.82 17.08 -3.37
C GLY A 90 16.58 16.80 -1.88
N LEU A 91 15.36 16.48 -1.45
CA LEU A 91 15.09 16.04 -0.07
C LEU A 91 15.40 14.54 0.06
N PRO A 92 16.44 14.10 0.81
CA PRO A 92 16.91 12.72 0.74
C PRO A 92 16.10 11.73 1.61
N ARG A 93 15.42 12.23 2.65
CA ARG A 93 14.61 11.41 3.59
C ARG A 93 13.39 12.21 4.00
N ILE A 94 12.23 11.74 3.57
CA ILE A 94 10.96 12.41 3.83
C ILE A 94 9.92 11.42 4.32
N TRP A 95 8.99 11.89 5.14
CA TRP A 95 7.82 11.14 5.53
C TRP A 95 6.60 12.04 5.65
N GLN A 96 5.42 11.46 5.50
CA GLN A 96 4.15 12.17 5.63
C GLN A 96 3.09 11.25 6.23
N LEU A 97 2.26 11.77 7.11
CA LEU A 97 0.96 11.17 7.44
C LEU A 97 -0.11 11.95 6.67
N ALA A 98 -0.59 11.38 5.57
CA ALA A 98 -1.56 12.00 4.70
C ALA A 98 -2.97 11.46 4.91
N HIS A 99 -4.00 12.30 4.76
CA HIS A 99 -5.33 11.82 4.45
C HIS A 99 -5.37 11.42 2.97
N VAL A 100 -5.83 10.21 2.70
CA VAL A 100 -5.98 9.67 1.35
C VAL A 100 -7.41 9.21 1.13
N PHE A 101 -7.83 9.17 -0.14
CA PHE A 101 -9.22 9.06 -0.52
C PHE A 101 -9.39 7.97 -1.58
N ARG A 102 -10.22 6.96 -1.29
CA ARG A 102 -10.51 5.88 -2.22
C ARG A 102 -12.01 5.64 -2.30
N ASP A 103 -12.61 5.94 -3.45
CA ASP A 103 -14.05 5.78 -3.67
C ASP A 103 -14.41 4.29 -3.75
N GLY A 104 -15.52 3.93 -3.10
CA GLY A 104 -16.00 2.55 -3.04
C GLY A 104 -15.35 1.67 -1.97
N GLU A 105 -14.33 2.14 -1.26
CA GLU A 105 -13.70 1.38 -0.17
C GLU A 105 -14.42 1.60 1.16
N ARG A 106 -15.24 0.62 1.57
CA ARG A 106 -15.89 0.60 2.89
C ARG A 106 -16.07 -0.84 3.38
N SER A 107 -15.39 -1.17 4.46
CA SER A 107 -15.45 -2.48 5.13
C SER A 107 -14.99 -2.36 6.58
N ALA A 108 -14.84 -3.46 7.28
CA ALA A 108 -14.27 -3.46 8.62
C ALA A 108 -12.85 -2.87 8.69
N THR A 109 -12.08 -2.97 7.60
CA THR A 109 -10.68 -2.53 7.50
C THR A 109 -10.43 -1.44 6.46
N HIS A 110 -11.48 -0.94 5.79
CA HIS A 110 -11.42 0.09 4.77
C HIS A 110 -12.40 1.22 5.07
N HIS A 111 -11.99 2.44 4.75
CA HIS A 111 -12.81 3.64 4.86
C HIS A 111 -12.49 4.57 3.68
N PRO A 112 -13.47 5.29 3.11
CA PRO A 112 -13.24 6.12 1.91
C PRO A 112 -12.24 7.25 2.11
N GLU A 113 -12.06 7.72 3.34
CA GLU A 113 -11.01 8.64 3.77
C GLU A 113 -10.27 8.02 4.95
N PHE A 114 -8.96 7.84 4.85
CA PHE A 114 -8.15 7.23 5.89
C PHE A 114 -6.75 7.85 5.96
N SER A 115 -6.01 7.53 7.02
CA SER A 115 -4.65 8.03 7.21
C SER A 115 -3.63 7.02 6.68
N MET A 116 -2.81 7.47 5.75
CA MET A 116 -1.70 6.72 5.19
C MET A 116 -0.38 7.34 5.64
N LEU A 117 0.51 6.50 6.17
CA LEU A 117 1.87 6.88 6.53
C LEU A 117 2.79 6.46 5.39
N GLU A 118 3.42 7.43 4.73
CA GLU A 118 4.40 7.16 3.68
C GLU A 118 5.76 7.72 4.04
N TRP A 119 6.83 6.99 3.66
CA TRP A 119 8.19 7.51 3.78
C TRP A 119 9.09 7.00 2.67
N TYR A 120 10.09 7.79 2.35
CA TYR A 120 11.02 7.56 1.26
C TYR A 120 12.46 7.81 1.70
N ARG A 121 13.40 7.00 1.20
CA ARG A 121 14.85 7.11 1.40
C ARG A 121 15.57 7.17 0.07
N ALA A 122 16.25 8.26 -0.24
CA ALA A 122 17.24 8.32 -1.30
C ALA A 122 18.51 7.59 -0.88
N GLY A 123 19.15 6.90 -1.84
CA GLY A 123 20.38 6.13 -1.62
C GLY A 123 20.18 4.84 -0.80
N ALA A 124 18.94 4.36 -0.66
CA ALA A 124 18.61 3.13 0.03
C ALA A 124 17.76 2.20 -0.87
N GLY A 125 17.77 0.91 -0.58
CA GLY A 125 16.93 -0.08 -1.23
C GLY A 125 15.72 -0.46 -0.36
N TYR A 126 14.86 -1.33 -0.91
CA TYR A 126 13.66 -1.82 -0.21
C TYR A 126 13.98 -2.64 1.06
N ARG A 127 15.20 -3.18 1.20
CA ARG A 127 15.62 -3.93 2.39
C ARG A 127 15.84 -3.04 3.62
N GLU A 128 16.27 -1.80 3.42
CA GLU A 128 16.37 -0.80 4.48
C GLU A 128 14.98 -0.43 5.01
N LEU A 129 13.96 -0.37 4.14
CA LEU A 129 12.57 -0.15 4.57
C LEU A 129 12.03 -1.31 5.41
N MET A 130 12.45 -2.55 5.16
CA MET A 130 12.10 -3.69 6.03
C MET A 130 12.62 -3.47 7.45
N THR A 131 13.84 -2.94 7.59
CA THR A 131 14.43 -2.59 8.89
C THR A 131 13.69 -1.44 9.56
N ASP A 132 13.27 -0.43 8.78
CA ASP A 132 12.44 0.66 9.29
C ASP A 132 11.09 0.12 9.82
N CYS A 133 10.43 -0.78 9.08
CA CYS A 133 9.19 -1.41 9.52
C CYS A 133 9.36 -2.13 10.87
N GLU A 134 10.43 -2.93 11.02
CA GLU A 134 10.69 -3.62 12.28
C GLU A 134 10.85 -2.64 13.45
N ALA A 135 11.64 -1.58 13.26
CA ALA A 135 11.88 -0.59 14.31
C ALA A 135 10.62 0.22 14.64
N LEU A 136 9.89 0.67 13.59
CA LEU A 136 8.67 1.46 13.74
C LEU A 136 7.55 0.68 14.46
N LEU A 137 7.30 -0.57 14.04
CA LEU A 137 6.22 -1.36 14.64
C LEU A 137 6.50 -1.76 16.08
N ARG A 138 7.76 -2.05 16.44
CA ARG A 138 8.14 -2.26 17.85
C ARG A 138 7.86 -1.03 18.69
N ARG A 139 8.20 0.17 18.20
CA ARG A 139 7.90 1.43 18.90
C ARG A 139 6.39 1.69 18.98
N ALA A 140 5.65 1.45 17.92
CA ALA A 140 4.20 1.63 17.89
C ALA A 140 3.49 0.70 18.88
N GLN A 141 3.86 -0.59 18.92
CA GLN A 141 3.34 -1.56 19.89
C GLN A 141 3.64 -1.15 21.33
N ALA A 142 4.87 -0.73 21.62
CA ALA A 142 5.27 -0.26 22.94
C ALA A 142 4.51 1.02 23.36
N ALA A 143 4.39 2.00 22.46
CA ALA A 143 3.65 3.24 22.71
C ALA A 143 2.14 3.01 22.93
N ALA A 144 1.58 1.99 22.28
CA ALA A 144 0.22 1.57 22.53
C ALA A 144 0.03 0.93 23.90
N GLY A 145 1.09 0.40 24.51
CA GLY A 145 1.03 -0.43 25.73
C GLY A 145 0.46 -1.82 25.44
N ALA A 146 0.56 -2.29 24.19
CA ALA A 146 -0.01 -3.56 23.76
C ALA A 146 1.01 -4.70 23.94
N ALA A 147 0.57 -5.83 24.50
CA ALA A 147 1.42 -7.02 24.64
C ALA A 147 1.69 -7.67 23.26
N ALA A 148 0.77 -7.53 22.32
CA ALA A 148 0.87 -7.97 20.93
C ALA A 148 -0.09 -7.16 20.06
N LEU A 149 0.15 -7.11 18.76
CA LEU A 149 -0.78 -6.64 17.74
C LEU A 149 -1.84 -7.72 17.51
N THR A 150 -3.11 -7.33 17.38
CA THR A 150 -4.22 -8.30 17.32
C THR A 150 -5.25 -7.94 16.26
N TRP A 151 -5.73 -8.94 15.54
CA TRP A 151 -6.82 -8.81 14.59
C TRP A 151 -7.56 -10.14 14.41
N ASN A 152 -8.89 -10.12 14.40
CA ASN A 152 -9.75 -11.28 14.11
C ASN A 152 -9.37 -12.56 14.89
N GLY A 153 -9.06 -12.40 16.20
CA GLY A 153 -8.67 -13.53 17.07
C GLY A 153 -7.21 -13.99 16.90
N GLN A 154 -6.46 -13.40 15.96
CA GLN A 154 -5.03 -13.65 15.79
C GLN A 154 -4.21 -12.63 16.58
N SER A 155 -2.96 -13.00 16.89
CA SER A 155 -2.01 -12.11 17.55
C SER A 155 -0.60 -12.30 17.02
N ALA A 156 0.17 -11.21 16.94
CA ALA A 156 1.57 -11.23 16.55
C ALA A 156 2.33 -10.16 17.34
N ASP A 157 3.46 -10.52 17.92
CA ASP A 157 4.29 -9.62 18.74
C ASP A 157 5.44 -9.07 17.87
N ALA A 158 5.48 -7.74 17.67
CA ALA A 158 6.51 -7.08 16.88
C ALA A 158 7.94 -7.21 17.48
N HIS A 159 8.07 -7.56 18.76
CA HIS A 159 9.36 -7.80 19.40
C HIS A 159 9.92 -9.21 19.18
N ARG A 160 9.11 -10.13 18.62
CA ARG A 160 9.58 -11.47 18.23
C ARG A 160 10.23 -11.43 16.83
N PRO A 161 10.99 -12.48 16.46
CA PRO A 161 11.52 -12.57 15.09
C PRO A 161 10.41 -12.56 14.05
N TRP A 162 10.62 -11.77 12.99
CA TRP A 162 9.69 -11.68 11.88
C TRP A 162 9.99 -12.76 10.83
N GLN A 163 8.97 -13.23 10.16
CA GLN A 163 9.11 -14.09 9.01
C GLN A 163 9.42 -13.25 7.76
N ARG A 164 10.39 -13.68 6.98
CA ARG A 164 10.68 -13.15 5.65
C ARG A 164 10.48 -14.28 4.65
N LEU A 165 9.62 -14.08 3.67
CA LEU A 165 9.18 -15.08 2.72
C LEU A 165 9.12 -14.44 1.34
N THR A 166 9.77 -15.03 0.33
CA THR A 166 9.59 -14.58 -1.06
C THR A 166 8.22 -15.03 -1.57
N VAL A 167 7.68 -14.30 -2.55
CA VAL A 167 6.40 -14.69 -3.17
C VAL A 167 6.49 -16.08 -3.78
N ALA A 168 7.61 -16.42 -4.42
CA ALA A 168 7.82 -17.77 -4.98
C ALA A 168 7.81 -18.87 -3.91
N GLU A 169 8.52 -18.66 -2.78
CA GLU A 169 8.47 -19.59 -1.64
C GLU A 169 7.08 -19.71 -1.02
N ALA A 170 6.30 -18.62 -0.99
CA ALA A 170 4.94 -18.64 -0.49
C ALA A 170 4.03 -19.50 -1.38
N PHE A 171 4.13 -19.37 -2.69
CA PHE A 171 3.38 -20.17 -3.65
C PHE A 171 3.76 -21.66 -3.58
N GLU A 172 5.06 -21.97 -3.51
CA GLU A 172 5.52 -23.35 -3.35
C GLU A 172 4.99 -23.94 -2.03
N ARG A 173 5.15 -23.21 -0.92
CA ARG A 173 4.81 -23.69 0.43
C ARG A 173 3.31 -23.92 0.65
N HIS A 174 2.48 -22.96 0.18
CA HIS A 174 1.06 -22.94 0.52
C HIS A 174 0.14 -23.40 -0.62
N ALA A 175 0.64 -23.41 -1.86
CA ALA A 175 -0.12 -23.85 -3.03
C ALA A 175 0.54 -25.01 -3.79
N GLY A 176 1.81 -25.35 -3.52
CA GLY A 176 2.55 -26.38 -4.26
C GLY A 176 2.82 -25.97 -5.71
N ILE A 177 2.94 -24.66 -5.98
CA ILE A 177 3.10 -24.11 -7.33
C ILE A 177 4.46 -23.45 -7.47
N ASP A 178 5.27 -23.91 -8.44
CA ASP A 178 6.43 -23.17 -8.92
C ASP A 178 5.95 -21.98 -9.76
N LEU A 179 5.79 -20.84 -9.09
CA LEU A 179 5.23 -19.63 -9.70
C LEU A 179 6.10 -19.11 -10.85
N LEU A 180 7.43 -19.11 -10.70
CA LEU A 180 8.33 -18.54 -11.69
C LEU A 180 8.39 -19.37 -12.98
N ALA A 181 8.15 -20.67 -12.91
CA ALA A 181 8.00 -21.51 -14.09
C ALA A 181 6.79 -21.16 -14.95
N THR A 182 5.79 -20.44 -14.39
CA THR A 182 4.60 -19.97 -15.14
C THR A 182 4.82 -18.63 -15.84
N ALA A 183 6.00 -18.01 -15.69
CA ALA A 183 6.39 -16.75 -16.28
C ALA A 183 7.74 -16.89 -17.02
N PRO A 184 7.84 -17.74 -18.08
CA PRO A 184 9.08 -17.92 -18.84
C PRO A 184 9.54 -16.61 -19.50
N ASP A 185 8.61 -15.75 -19.91
CA ASP A 185 8.84 -14.33 -20.18
C ASP A 185 8.29 -13.54 -18.98
N PRO A 186 9.15 -12.95 -18.12
CA PRO A 186 8.71 -12.25 -16.92
C PRO A 186 7.81 -11.03 -17.21
N ALA A 187 7.94 -10.42 -18.39
CA ALA A 187 7.11 -9.29 -18.80
C ALA A 187 5.75 -9.74 -19.38
N ARG A 188 5.64 -11.02 -19.78
CA ARG A 188 4.44 -11.62 -20.37
C ARG A 188 4.21 -13.02 -19.84
N PRO A 189 3.80 -13.14 -18.55
CA PRO A 189 3.59 -14.44 -17.93
C PRO A 189 2.48 -15.24 -18.65
N ASP A 190 2.59 -16.56 -18.61
CA ASP A 190 1.70 -17.47 -19.32
C ASP A 190 0.52 -17.90 -18.43
N ALA A 191 -0.66 -17.36 -18.73
CA ALA A 191 -1.89 -17.71 -18.00
C ALA A 191 -2.24 -19.21 -18.10
N ALA A 192 -1.93 -19.87 -19.22
CA ALA A 192 -2.24 -21.29 -19.39
C ALA A 192 -1.35 -22.17 -18.51
N LEU A 193 -0.06 -21.81 -18.35
CA LEU A 193 0.84 -22.50 -17.43
C LEU A 193 0.38 -22.35 -15.98
N LEU A 194 0.00 -21.14 -15.57
CA LEU A 194 -0.50 -20.92 -14.20
C LEU A 194 -1.85 -21.62 -13.99
N ALA A 195 -2.76 -21.60 -14.97
CA ALA A 195 -4.03 -22.31 -14.89
C ALA A 195 -3.83 -23.83 -14.75
N ALA A 196 -2.89 -24.41 -15.48
CA ALA A 196 -2.56 -25.84 -15.35
C ALA A 196 -1.95 -26.17 -13.98
N ALA A 197 -1.11 -25.29 -13.43
CA ALA A 197 -0.55 -25.45 -12.09
C ALA A 197 -1.63 -25.32 -11.00
N ALA A 198 -2.50 -24.32 -11.11
CA ALA A 198 -3.65 -24.10 -10.21
C ALA A 198 -4.58 -25.30 -10.18
N ALA A 199 -4.95 -25.84 -11.36
CA ALA A 199 -5.80 -27.02 -11.45
C ALA A 199 -5.19 -28.25 -10.75
N LYS A 200 -3.87 -28.47 -10.86
CA LYS A 200 -3.16 -29.53 -10.12
C LYS A 200 -3.17 -29.30 -8.61
N ALA A 201 -3.17 -28.05 -8.18
CA ALA A 201 -3.27 -27.64 -6.77
C ALA A 201 -4.72 -27.65 -6.24
N GLY A 202 -5.70 -28.06 -7.05
CA GLY A 202 -7.11 -28.13 -6.68
C GLY A 202 -7.81 -26.76 -6.67
N ILE A 203 -7.26 -25.76 -7.36
CA ILE A 203 -7.86 -24.44 -7.53
C ILE A 203 -8.40 -24.35 -8.97
N ALA A 204 -9.70 -24.11 -9.11
CA ALA A 204 -10.37 -24.09 -10.41
C ALA A 204 -10.12 -22.73 -11.13
N PRO A 205 -9.44 -22.73 -12.29
CA PRO A 205 -9.39 -21.53 -13.13
C PRO A 205 -10.78 -21.24 -13.74
N HIS A 206 -11.11 -19.95 -13.94
CA HIS A 206 -12.33 -19.56 -14.64
C HIS A 206 -12.02 -19.21 -16.11
N PRO A 207 -12.97 -19.41 -17.03
CA PRO A 207 -12.81 -18.97 -18.40
C PRO A 207 -12.53 -17.47 -18.49
N GLY A 208 -11.46 -17.10 -19.18
CA GLY A 208 -11.07 -15.70 -19.35
C GLY A 208 -10.15 -15.13 -18.27
N ASP A 209 -9.78 -15.90 -17.25
CA ASP A 209 -8.75 -15.45 -16.29
C ASP A 209 -7.42 -15.21 -17.03
N ASP A 210 -6.86 -14.02 -16.84
CA ASP A 210 -5.47 -13.76 -17.15
C ASP A 210 -4.54 -14.24 -16.00
N TRP A 211 -3.24 -14.14 -16.22
CA TRP A 211 -2.26 -14.60 -15.23
C TRP A 211 -2.37 -13.86 -13.89
N GLU A 212 -2.60 -12.56 -13.94
CA GLU A 212 -2.72 -11.71 -12.74
C GLU A 212 -3.98 -12.07 -11.93
N THR A 213 -5.12 -12.27 -12.61
CA THR A 213 -6.36 -12.70 -11.97
C THR A 213 -6.20 -14.06 -11.28
N LEU A 214 -5.54 -15.02 -11.95
CA LEU A 214 -5.22 -16.32 -11.36
C LEU A 214 -4.26 -16.21 -10.18
N PHE A 215 -3.21 -15.38 -10.33
CA PHE A 215 -2.28 -15.12 -9.24
C PHE A 215 -3.01 -14.65 -7.98
N PHE A 216 -3.82 -13.60 -8.09
CA PHE A 216 -4.55 -13.06 -6.94
C PHE A 216 -5.59 -14.03 -6.38
N ARG A 217 -6.25 -14.84 -7.22
CA ARG A 217 -7.14 -15.88 -6.72
C ARG A 217 -6.40 -16.91 -5.87
N ILE A 218 -5.30 -17.46 -6.39
CA ILE A 218 -4.46 -18.42 -5.64
C ILE A 218 -3.94 -17.76 -4.36
N PHE A 219 -3.48 -16.53 -4.47
CA PHE A 219 -2.93 -15.75 -3.36
C PHE A 219 -3.95 -15.58 -2.23
N LEU A 220 -5.14 -15.09 -2.54
CA LEU A 220 -6.21 -14.85 -1.56
C LEU A 220 -6.74 -16.13 -0.93
N GLU A 221 -6.82 -17.22 -1.72
CA GLU A 221 -7.37 -18.50 -1.22
C GLU A 221 -6.36 -19.33 -0.42
N ARG A 222 -5.07 -19.28 -0.80
CA ARG A 222 -4.08 -20.24 -0.29
C ARG A 222 -2.91 -19.61 0.45
N ILE A 223 -2.58 -18.36 0.22
CA ILE A 223 -1.35 -17.75 0.73
C ILE A 223 -1.66 -16.71 1.81
N GLU A 224 -2.47 -15.72 1.50
CA GLU A 224 -2.80 -14.62 2.40
C GLU A 224 -3.31 -15.08 3.77
N PRO A 225 -4.16 -16.12 3.90
CA PRO A 225 -4.62 -16.60 5.21
C PRO A 225 -3.52 -17.08 6.16
N HIS A 226 -2.30 -17.32 5.65
CA HIS A 226 -1.15 -17.76 6.43
C HIS A 226 -0.16 -16.64 6.77
N LEU A 227 -0.34 -15.45 6.17
CA LEU A 227 0.59 -14.34 6.34
C LEU A 227 0.32 -13.57 7.64
N GLY A 228 1.38 -13.27 8.38
CA GLY A 228 1.28 -12.50 9.63
C GLY A 228 0.66 -13.25 10.80
N ILE A 229 0.46 -14.56 10.72
CA ILE A 229 -0.15 -15.38 11.78
C ILE A 229 0.91 -15.85 12.77
N GLY A 230 0.80 -15.39 14.02
CA GLY A 230 1.75 -15.70 15.11
C GLY A 230 3.09 -14.96 15.01
N ALA A 231 3.48 -14.50 13.83
CA ALA A 231 4.65 -13.66 13.57
C ALA A 231 4.35 -12.69 12.44
N LEU A 232 4.89 -11.47 12.52
CA LEU A 232 4.80 -10.52 11.41
C LEU A 232 5.54 -11.10 10.21
N THR A 233 4.96 -10.94 9.02
CA THR A 233 5.51 -11.52 7.79
C THR A 233 5.79 -10.44 6.76
N ILE A 234 7.03 -10.36 6.30
CA ILE A 234 7.43 -9.61 5.11
C ILE A 234 7.39 -10.57 3.93
N LEU A 235 6.47 -10.33 3.01
CA LEU A 235 6.38 -11.03 1.72
C LEU A 235 7.07 -10.20 0.66
N TYR A 236 8.13 -10.69 0.04
CA TYR A 236 9.01 -9.87 -0.80
C TYR A 236 9.40 -10.58 -2.10
N ASP A 237 10.07 -9.84 -3.01
CA ASP A 237 10.51 -10.34 -4.32
C ASP A 237 9.30 -10.82 -5.16
N TYR A 238 8.45 -9.87 -5.53
CA TYR A 238 7.28 -10.13 -6.38
C TYR A 238 7.71 -10.43 -7.83
N PRO A 239 6.93 -11.24 -8.58
CA PRO A 239 7.14 -11.38 -10.02
C PRO A 239 7.11 -10.03 -10.74
N LEU A 240 7.95 -9.87 -11.77
CA LEU A 240 8.07 -8.62 -12.53
C LEU A 240 6.73 -8.16 -13.13
N ALA A 241 5.86 -9.08 -13.51
CA ALA A 241 4.51 -8.76 -14.00
C ALA A 241 3.64 -7.99 -12.99
N LEU A 242 3.97 -8.06 -11.69
CA LEU A 242 3.28 -7.37 -10.60
C LEU A 242 4.12 -6.23 -10.01
N ALA A 243 5.03 -5.68 -10.81
CA ALA A 243 5.97 -4.67 -10.36
C ALA A 243 5.31 -3.34 -9.93
N ALA A 244 4.13 -2.99 -10.44
CA ALA A 244 3.52 -1.68 -10.20
C ALA A 244 4.53 -0.53 -10.45
N LEU A 245 4.86 0.24 -9.41
CA LEU A 245 5.82 1.34 -9.46
C LEU A 245 7.24 0.94 -9.03
N SER A 246 7.49 -0.37 -8.77
CA SER A 246 8.81 -0.86 -8.37
C SER A 246 9.73 -1.12 -9.57
N ARG A 247 11.03 -1.02 -9.31
CA ARG A 247 12.05 -1.37 -10.32
C ARG A 247 12.27 -2.88 -10.40
N PRO A 248 12.72 -3.40 -11.55
CA PRO A 248 13.20 -4.76 -11.67
C PRO A 248 14.38 -5.01 -10.73
N LYS A 249 14.47 -6.23 -10.17
CA LYS A 249 15.57 -6.63 -9.33
C LYS A 249 16.84 -6.85 -10.16
N ARG A 250 17.98 -6.31 -9.71
CA ARG A 250 19.22 -6.31 -10.50
C ARG A 250 19.84 -7.69 -10.67
N ASP A 251 19.73 -8.55 -9.65
CA ASP A 251 20.31 -9.89 -9.61
C ASP A 251 19.37 -10.97 -10.15
N ASP A 252 18.05 -10.70 -10.26
CA ASP A 252 17.09 -11.59 -10.89
C ASP A 252 15.99 -10.78 -11.61
N PRO A 253 16.11 -10.57 -12.94
CA PRO A 253 15.17 -9.75 -13.71
C PRO A 253 13.76 -10.36 -13.84
N ARG A 254 13.52 -11.57 -13.35
CA ARG A 254 12.17 -12.16 -13.25
C ARG A 254 11.35 -11.52 -12.12
N LEU A 255 12.03 -10.83 -11.20
CA LEU A 255 11.48 -10.28 -9.97
C LEU A 255 11.57 -8.75 -9.96
N CYS A 256 10.80 -8.14 -9.07
CA CYS A 256 10.88 -6.72 -8.78
C CYS A 256 11.17 -6.47 -7.28
N GLU A 257 11.76 -5.32 -6.99
CA GLU A 257 12.04 -4.87 -5.63
C GLU A 257 10.77 -4.35 -4.96
N ARG A 258 9.89 -5.26 -4.55
CA ARG A 258 8.63 -5.00 -3.86
C ARG A 258 8.50 -5.89 -2.65
N PHE A 259 7.94 -5.36 -1.58
CA PHE A 259 7.46 -6.18 -0.47
C PHE A 259 6.15 -5.66 0.09
N GLU A 260 5.42 -6.54 0.72
CA GLU A 260 4.25 -6.24 1.53
C GLU A 260 4.46 -6.75 2.96
N LEU A 261 3.91 -6.03 3.93
CA LEU A 261 3.96 -6.40 5.34
C LEU A 261 2.58 -6.87 5.81
N TYR A 262 2.55 -8.08 6.36
CA TYR A 262 1.34 -8.70 6.91
C TYR A 262 1.42 -8.86 8.42
N VAL A 263 0.32 -8.54 9.10
CA VAL A 263 0.15 -8.69 10.55
C VAL A 263 -1.24 -9.27 10.83
N CYS A 264 -1.28 -10.44 11.46
CA CYS A 264 -2.54 -11.14 11.77
C CYS A 264 -3.46 -11.39 10.56
N GLY A 265 -2.90 -11.66 9.37
CA GLY A 265 -3.66 -11.86 8.14
C GLY A 265 -4.10 -10.55 7.46
N LEU A 266 -3.66 -9.39 7.94
CA LEU A 266 -3.99 -8.09 7.37
C LEU A 266 -2.76 -7.49 6.71
N GLU A 267 -2.86 -7.12 5.43
CA GLU A 267 -1.86 -6.29 4.76
C GLU A 267 -1.81 -4.92 5.44
N LEU A 268 -0.63 -4.58 5.95
CA LEU A 268 -0.40 -3.32 6.66
C LEU A 268 0.37 -2.30 5.82
N ALA A 269 1.32 -2.75 4.99
CA ALA A 269 2.15 -1.86 4.19
C ALA A 269 2.57 -2.51 2.87
N ASN A 270 2.83 -1.66 1.86
CA ASN A 270 3.36 -2.02 0.55
C ASN A 270 4.54 -1.10 0.21
N ALA A 271 5.66 -1.66 -0.27
CA ALA A 271 6.92 -0.96 -0.44
C ALA A 271 7.63 -1.33 -1.74
N PHE A 272 8.36 -0.36 -2.28
CA PHE A 272 9.07 -0.47 -3.53
C PHE A 272 10.54 -0.01 -3.42
N GLY A 273 11.45 -0.71 -4.11
CA GLY A 273 12.60 -0.07 -4.71
C GLY A 273 12.09 0.69 -5.92
N GLU A 274 12.19 2.01 -5.91
CA GLU A 274 11.44 2.88 -6.82
C GLU A 274 11.92 2.79 -8.27
N LEU A 275 10.98 2.77 -9.21
CA LEU A 275 11.28 2.92 -10.63
C LEU A 275 11.67 4.37 -10.91
N THR A 276 12.88 4.55 -11.48
CA THR A 276 13.44 5.89 -11.77
C THR A 276 13.54 6.17 -13.28
N ASP A 277 13.23 5.19 -14.14
CA ASP A 277 13.24 5.34 -15.59
C ASP A 277 11.92 5.98 -16.08
N PRO A 278 11.93 7.21 -16.61
CA PRO A 278 10.73 7.90 -17.06
C PRO A 278 10.07 7.25 -18.29
N ALA A 279 10.84 6.58 -19.15
CA ALA A 279 10.28 5.94 -20.35
C ALA A 279 9.53 4.66 -19.95
N GLU A 280 10.10 3.84 -19.08
CA GLU A 280 9.45 2.65 -18.54
C GLU A 280 8.23 3.03 -17.68
N GLN A 281 8.33 4.09 -16.88
CA GLN A 281 7.22 4.58 -16.07
C GLN A 281 6.04 5.01 -16.95
N ARG A 282 6.31 5.77 -18.04
CA ARG A 282 5.28 6.15 -18.99
C ARG A 282 4.63 4.93 -19.67
N ARG A 283 5.44 3.96 -20.05
CA ARG A 283 4.94 2.72 -20.67
C ARG A 283 3.95 2.00 -19.74
N ARG A 284 4.29 1.89 -18.44
CA ARG A 284 3.40 1.27 -17.43
C ARG A 284 2.13 2.07 -17.25
N PHE A 285 2.22 3.38 -17.11
CA PHE A 285 1.05 4.26 -16.97
C PHE A 285 0.07 4.14 -18.15
N LEU A 286 0.57 4.03 -19.37
CA LEU A 286 -0.28 3.81 -20.54
C LEU A 286 -0.95 2.43 -20.52
N ALA A 287 -0.26 1.40 -20.04
CA ALA A 287 -0.83 0.06 -19.89
C ALA A 287 -1.92 0.05 -18.79
N ASP A 288 -1.68 0.72 -17.65
CA ASP A 288 -2.64 0.82 -16.55
C ASP A 288 -3.88 1.62 -16.95
N GLN A 289 -3.73 2.73 -17.69
CA GLN A 289 -4.85 3.46 -18.29
C GLN A 289 -5.68 2.59 -19.22
N ALA A 290 -5.03 1.83 -20.11
CA ALA A 290 -5.72 0.93 -21.03
C ALA A 290 -6.48 -0.18 -20.28
N LYS A 291 -5.86 -0.76 -19.25
CA LYS A 291 -6.48 -1.77 -18.38
C LYS A 291 -7.69 -1.19 -17.62
N LYS A 292 -7.55 -0.02 -17.01
CA LYS A 292 -8.63 0.66 -16.30
C LYS A 292 -9.79 1.01 -17.23
N GLN A 293 -9.49 1.53 -18.42
CA GLN A 293 -10.51 1.82 -19.44
C GLN A 293 -11.26 0.56 -19.87
N ALA A 294 -10.57 -0.56 -20.04
CA ALA A 294 -11.18 -1.83 -20.42
C ALA A 294 -12.08 -2.41 -19.32
N LEU A 295 -11.66 -2.30 -18.05
CA LEU A 295 -12.37 -2.87 -16.90
C LEU A 295 -13.55 -2.00 -16.42
N TYR A 296 -13.38 -0.67 -16.42
CA TYR A 296 -14.29 0.24 -15.72
C TYR A 296 -14.84 1.37 -16.62
N ALA A 297 -14.46 1.45 -17.89
CA ALA A 297 -14.78 2.56 -18.79
C ALA A 297 -14.37 3.93 -18.22
N GLU A 298 -13.33 3.97 -17.43
CA GLU A 298 -12.78 5.12 -16.72
C GLU A 298 -11.27 5.21 -16.92
N THR A 299 -10.71 6.41 -16.93
CA THR A 299 -9.26 6.63 -16.94
C THR A 299 -8.92 7.92 -16.23
N TYR A 300 -7.69 8.03 -15.74
CA TYR A 300 -7.15 9.23 -15.11
C TYR A 300 -6.00 9.79 -15.97
N PRO A 301 -5.75 11.11 -15.94
CA PRO A 301 -4.65 11.71 -16.67
C PRO A 301 -3.30 11.26 -16.09
N ILE A 302 -2.30 11.12 -16.96
CA ILE A 302 -0.91 10.94 -16.54
C ILE A 302 -0.39 12.24 -15.92
N ASP A 303 0.32 12.16 -14.80
CA ASP A 303 1.05 13.28 -14.22
C ASP A 303 2.34 13.52 -15.03
N GLU A 304 2.26 14.42 -16.01
CA GLU A 304 3.39 14.77 -16.87
C GLU A 304 4.52 15.47 -16.08
N ASP A 305 4.17 16.20 -15.03
CA ASP A 305 5.14 16.86 -14.15
C ASP A 305 5.90 15.83 -13.30
N PHE A 306 5.24 14.74 -12.88
CA PHE A 306 5.93 13.60 -12.25
C PHE A 306 6.93 12.93 -13.22
N LEU A 307 6.53 12.69 -14.47
CA LEU A 307 7.45 12.15 -15.48
C LEU A 307 8.61 13.09 -15.79
N ALA A 308 8.37 14.40 -15.77
CA ALA A 308 9.43 15.40 -15.90
C ALA A 308 10.39 15.38 -14.70
N ALA A 309 9.89 15.18 -13.48
CA ALA A 309 10.72 15.01 -12.29
C ALA A 309 11.60 13.75 -12.36
N LEU A 310 11.06 12.63 -12.87
CA LEU A 310 11.85 11.42 -13.14
C LEU A 310 12.97 11.71 -14.17
N ALA A 311 12.64 12.39 -15.26
CA ALA A 311 13.59 12.76 -16.30
C ALA A 311 14.66 13.75 -15.81
N HIS A 312 14.32 14.64 -14.88
CA HIS A 312 15.26 15.54 -14.23
C HIS A 312 16.31 14.77 -13.41
N GLY A 313 15.91 13.68 -12.79
CA GLY A 313 16.80 12.79 -12.03
C GLY A 313 16.26 12.45 -10.64
N LEU A 314 15.28 11.56 -10.57
CA LEU A 314 14.94 10.94 -9.29
C LEU A 314 16.12 10.07 -8.83
N PRO A 315 16.68 10.28 -7.62
CA PRO A 315 17.77 9.45 -7.13
C PRO A 315 17.31 8.00 -6.94
N ASP A 316 18.25 7.04 -6.99
CA ASP A 316 17.97 5.69 -6.48
C ASP A 316 17.36 5.81 -5.09
N CYS A 317 16.16 5.28 -4.90
CA CYS A 317 15.43 5.40 -3.65
C CYS A 317 14.50 4.22 -3.41
N ALA A 318 13.98 4.15 -2.22
CA ALA A 318 12.92 3.21 -1.86
C ALA A 318 11.85 3.94 -1.06
N GLY A 319 10.59 3.55 -1.25
CA GLY A 319 9.43 4.13 -0.60
C GLY A 319 8.45 3.07 -0.12
N ILE A 320 7.61 3.45 0.82
CA ILE A 320 6.62 2.57 1.44
C ILE A 320 5.40 3.35 1.86
N ALA A 321 4.22 2.75 1.66
CA ALA A 321 2.94 3.20 2.15
C ALA A 321 2.42 2.23 3.22
N LEU A 322 2.07 2.75 4.40
CA LEU A 322 1.55 2.00 5.54
C LEU A 322 0.20 2.56 5.98
N GLY A 323 -0.79 1.69 6.11
CA GLY A 323 -2.12 2.04 6.63
C GLY A 323 -2.06 2.37 8.13
N PHE A 324 -1.98 3.66 8.48
CA PHE A 324 -1.86 4.08 9.88
C PHE A 324 -3.07 3.71 10.72
N ASP A 325 -4.27 3.82 10.16
CA ASP A 325 -5.50 3.44 10.88
C ASP A 325 -5.52 1.92 11.16
N ARG A 326 -5.06 1.09 10.20
CA ARG A 326 -4.89 -0.36 10.41
C ARG A 326 -3.85 -0.66 11.50
N LEU A 327 -2.74 0.08 11.55
CA LEU A 327 -1.76 -0.06 12.63
C LEU A 327 -2.39 0.23 14.00
N VAL A 328 -3.20 1.28 14.11
CA VAL A 328 -3.91 1.60 15.35
C VAL A 328 -4.97 0.55 15.68
N MET A 329 -5.68 0.00 14.69
CA MET A 329 -6.60 -1.12 14.89
C MET A 329 -5.88 -2.32 15.50
N LEU A 330 -4.76 -2.74 14.92
CA LEU A 330 -3.93 -3.85 15.39
C LEU A 330 -3.43 -3.62 16.83
N ALA A 331 -3.00 -2.39 17.13
CA ALA A 331 -2.46 -2.02 18.43
C ALA A 331 -3.53 -1.88 19.53
N THR A 332 -4.81 -1.72 19.15
CA THR A 332 -5.94 -1.55 20.10
C THR A 332 -6.91 -2.71 20.13
N GLY A 333 -6.74 -3.70 19.23
CA GLY A 333 -7.70 -4.79 19.04
C GLY A 333 -9.08 -4.33 18.54
N ALA A 334 -9.14 -3.19 17.83
CA ALA A 334 -10.37 -2.69 17.23
C ALA A 334 -10.87 -3.65 16.15
N ARG A 335 -12.19 -3.84 16.08
CA ARG A 335 -12.85 -4.73 15.10
C ARG A 335 -13.29 -4.01 13.84
N HIS A 336 -13.35 -2.69 13.87
CA HIS A 336 -13.76 -1.85 12.76
C HIS A 336 -12.90 -0.59 12.72
N ILE A 337 -12.53 -0.16 11.51
CA ILE A 337 -11.65 0.99 11.31
C ILE A 337 -12.24 2.28 11.90
N GLU A 338 -13.54 2.44 11.90
CA GLU A 338 -14.22 3.61 12.48
C GLU A 338 -14.02 3.76 13.99
N GLU A 339 -13.66 2.67 14.70
CA GLU A 339 -13.37 2.72 16.13
C GLU A 339 -12.09 3.50 16.46
N VAL A 340 -11.20 3.66 15.48
CA VAL A 340 -9.92 4.36 15.61
C VAL A 340 -9.86 5.68 14.87
N LEU A 341 -10.90 6.05 14.13
CA LEU A 341 -11.04 7.36 13.49
C LEU A 341 -11.62 8.39 14.47
N TRP A 342 -11.18 9.64 14.40
CA TRP A 342 -11.76 10.73 15.18
C TRP A 342 -13.22 10.98 14.82
N ALA A 343 -13.52 11.00 13.53
CA ALA A 343 -14.83 11.14 12.97
C ALA A 343 -14.94 10.32 11.67
N PRO A 344 -15.82 9.32 11.59
CA PRO A 344 -16.04 8.60 10.33
C PRO A 344 -16.82 9.47 9.34
N VAL A 345 -16.65 9.23 8.05
CA VAL A 345 -17.54 9.74 7.01
C VAL A 345 -18.90 9.05 7.16
N VAL A 346 -19.97 9.82 7.31
CA VAL A 346 -21.31 9.31 7.61
C VAL A 346 -22.05 8.97 6.32
N ASP A 347 -22.74 7.83 6.30
CA ASP A 347 -23.77 7.53 5.32
C ASP A 347 -25.10 8.06 5.87
N ASN A 348 -25.78 8.91 5.11
CA ASN A 348 -27.13 9.41 5.44
C ASN A 348 -28.21 8.38 5.07
#